data_d73fefea4ddc1b3b81bc8dcfce1a4116
#
_entry.id   d73fefea4ddc1b3b81bc8dcfce1a4116
#
_cell.length_a   1.000
_cell.length_b   1.000
_cell.length_c   1.000
_cell.angle_alpha   90.00
_cell.angle_beta   90.00
_cell.angle_gamma   90.00
#
_symmetry.space_group_name_H-M   'P 1'
#
loop_
_entity.id
_entity.type
_entity.pdbx_description
1 polymer ?
#
loop_
_entity_poly.entity_id
_entity_poly.type
_entity_poly.pdbx_seq_one_letter_code
_entity_poly.pdbx_strand_id
1 'polypeptide(L)'
;MGMIIRTPKRIHLGLIDPTGSLGRRFGSLGVALEGGYEVKVLPAERLEVKAEGEDVETIKKAVERMNSAFGTGTGYLIEVRKAIPRHVGLGSTTQLSLAVGTAIARLNNLNVSIEKLAEVLGRGKNSGAGIYAFAYGGFVLDGGVKEGIPPLILHEEFPGEWAFLLVIPEVKPGLDEEEEKPIMSGNFGDVNVAMEISHRILLGLLPALKERNVRAFGEHLSAIQRLVGRHFAEFQGGEFREDVELILDWLGKKTYGAGQSSWGPTVYGLILKAEFQRLSAELNDHLKEHGIRAKVELGLPRNTGAEVVSENAFLERLIRSVGGS
;
A
#
# COMPACT_ATOMS: atom_id res chain seq x y z
N MET A 1 25.96 15.19 -2.04
CA MET A 1 25.66 13.96 -1.28
C MET A 1 24.27 13.51 -1.68
N GLY A 2 24.08 12.26 -2.07
CA GLY A 2 22.79 11.75 -2.50
C GLY A 2 22.04 11.02 -1.40
N MET A 3 20.73 10.83 -1.61
CA MET A 3 19.87 10.05 -0.74
C MET A 3 19.30 8.85 -1.51
N ILE A 4 19.21 7.69 -0.85
CA ILE A 4 18.54 6.51 -1.35
C ILE A 4 17.38 6.20 -0.40
N ILE A 5 16.18 6.08 -0.96
CA ILE A 5 14.97 5.75 -0.20
C ILE A 5 14.45 4.40 -0.68
N ARG A 6 14.27 3.47 0.26
CA ARG A 6 13.65 2.17 0.02
C ARG A 6 12.33 2.10 0.74
N THR A 7 11.25 2.04 -0.02
CA THR A 7 9.90 2.03 0.55
C THR A 7 9.40 0.61 0.76
N PRO A 8 8.39 0.40 1.63
CA PRO A 8 7.50 -0.76 1.50
C PRO A 8 6.64 -0.64 0.24
N LYS A 9 6.04 -1.73 -0.21
CA LYS A 9 4.72 -1.71 -0.86
C LYS A 9 3.66 -1.99 0.20
N ARG A 10 2.37 -1.75 -0.09
CA ARG A 10 1.32 -2.06 0.89
C ARG A 10 0.12 -2.71 0.23
N ILE A 11 -0.51 -3.65 0.92
CA ILE A 11 -1.88 -4.08 0.62
C ILE A 11 -2.86 -3.26 1.45
N HIS A 12 -3.99 -2.93 0.83
CA HIS A 12 -5.09 -2.22 1.46
C HIS A 12 -6.14 -3.24 1.88
N LEU A 13 -6.45 -3.28 3.17
CA LEU A 13 -7.37 -4.27 3.73
C LEU A 13 -8.81 -3.76 3.84
N GLY A 14 -9.09 -2.59 3.30
CA GLY A 14 -10.44 -2.02 3.19
C GLY A 14 -10.60 -0.64 3.80
N LEU A 15 -11.69 0.01 3.41
CA LEU A 15 -12.22 1.24 3.99
C LEU A 15 -13.38 0.90 4.92
N ILE A 16 -13.49 1.60 6.05
CA ILE A 16 -14.44 1.25 7.12
C ILE A 16 -15.80 1.89 6.87
N ASP A 17 -15.85 3.22 6.76
CA ASP A 17 -17.11 3.99 6.67
C ASP A 17 -17.04 5.06 5.57
N PRO A 18 -17.56 4.79 4.38
CA PRO A 18 -17.67 5.81 3.34
C PRO A 18 -18.80 6.80 3.58
N THR A 19 -19.74 6.51 4.50
CA THR A 19 -20.95 7.36 4.73
C THR A 19 -20.62 8.66 5.44
N GLY A 20 -19.63 8.66 6.32
CA GLY A 20 -19.29 9.82 7.14
C GLY A 20 -20.30 10.12 8.25
N SER A 21 -21.08 9.14 8.68
CA SER A 21 -22.16 9.29 9.67
C SER A 21 -21.71 9.87 11.01
N LEU A 22 -20.44 9.69 11.36
CA LEU A 22 -19.82 10.23 12.59
C LEU A 22 -18.94 11.46 12.35
N GLY A 23 -19.09 12.14 11.20
CA GLY A 23 -18.33 13.34 10.84
C GLY A 23 -16.90 13.08 10.35
N ARG A 24 -16.54 11.80 10.12
CA ARG A 24 -15.32 11.34 9.44
C ARG A 24 -15.70 10.31 8.40
N ARG A 25 -15.02 10.31 7.27
CA ARG A 25 -15.24 9.32 6.19
C ARG A 25 -14.07 8.38 6.10
N PHE A 26 -14.37 7.18 5.62
CA PHE A 26 -13.40 6.13 5.34
C PHE A 26 -12.84 5.51 6.62
N GLY A 27 -11.63 5.83 7.04
CA GLY A 27 -10.85 4.99 7.93
C GLY A 27 -10.34 3.75 7.19
N SER A 28 -9.10 3.38 7.37
CA SER A 28 -8.56 2.31 6.56
C SER A 28 -7.57 1.42 7.30
N LEU A 29 -7.48 0.17 6.81
CA LEU A 29 -6.51 -0.80 7.28
C LEU A 29 -5.52 -1.12 6.17
N GLY A 30 -4.27 -1.37 6.54
CA GLY A 30 -3.24 -1.79 5.60
C GLY A 30 -2.12 -2.56 6.26
N VAL A 31 -1.38 -3.31 5.45
CA VAL A 31 -0.15 -3.99 5.86
C VAL A 31 0.96 -3.61 4.91
N ALA A 32 2.07 -3.16 5.48
CA ALA A 32 3.30 -2.89 4.75
C ALA A 32 4.00 -4.20 4.38
N LEU A 33 4.45 -4.30 3.15
CA LEU A 33 5.13 -5.47 2.62
C LEU A 33 6.49 -5.09 2.03
N GLU A 34 7.40 -6.04 2.02
CA GLU A 34 8.69 -5.91 1.34
C GLU A 34 8.50 -5.73 -0.18
N GLY A 35 9.47 -5.10 -0.82
CA GLY A 35 9.54 -5.04 -2.27
C GLY A 35 8.92 -3.77 -2.88
N GLY A 36 9.00 -2.64 -2.18
CA GLY A 36 8.60 -1.33 -2.66
C GLY A 36 9.57 -0.67 -3.64
N TYR A 37 9.52 0.65 -3.72
CA TYR A 37 10.44 1.46 -4.53
C TYR A 37 11.86 1.48 -3.96
N GLU A 38 12.85 1.58 -4.83
CA GLU A 38 14.16 2.12 -4.53
C GLU A 38 14.39 3.36 -5.39
N VAL A 39 14.48 4.53 -4.74
CA VAL A 39 14.64 5.83 -5.39
C VAL A 39 15.92 6.48 -4.92
N LYS A 40 16.78 6.89 -5.88
CA LYS A 40 17.97 7.67 -5.62
C LYS A 40 17.72 9.12 -6.03
N VAL A 41 18.08 10.06 -5.15
CA VAL A 41 17.94 11.51 -5.40
C VAL A 41 19.27 12.19 -5.13
N LEU A 42 19.75 12.95 -6.11
CA LEU A 42 20.97 13.76 -6.05
C LEU A 42 20.61 15.22 -6.32
N PRO A 43 21.27 16.20 -5.68
CA PRO A 43 21.23 17.58 -6.14
C PRO A 43 21.81 17.69 -7.55
N ALA A 44 21.20 18.52 -8.41
CA ALA A 44 21.63 18.80 -9.77
C ALA A 44 21.28 20.25 -10.13
N GLU A 45 21.77 20.75 -11.27
CA GLU A 45 21.43 22.11 -11.73
C GLU A 45 19.99 22.22 -12.24
N ARG A 46 19.46 21.14 -12.79
CA ARG A 46 18.09 21.04 -13.34
C ARG A 46 17.48 19.69 -12.96
N LEU A 47 16.16 19.58 -13.12
CA LEU A 47 15.46 18.32 -12.92
C LEU A 47 15.78 17.34 -14.04
N GLU A 48 16.33 16.20 -13.66
CA GLU A 48 16.55 15.03 -14.50
C GLU A 48 15.87 13.83 -13.87
N VAL A 49 14.98 13.16 -14.61
CA VAL A 49 14.21 12.02 -14.10
C VAL A 49 14.55 10.78 -14.94
N LYS A 50 15.06 9.76 -14.28
CA LYS A 50 15.29 8.41 -14.81
C LYS A 50 14.25 7.46 -14.24
N ALA A 51 13.09 7.43 -14.85
CA ALA A 51 11.96 6.60 -14.50
C ALA A 51 11.12 6.29 -15.74
N GLU A 52 10.17 5.38 -15.64
CA GLU A 52 9.31 4.98 -16.74
C GLU A 52 7.85 5.38 -16.51
N GLY A 53 7.11 5.56 -17.58
CA GLY A 53 5.67 5.79 -17.58
C GLY A 53 5.22 6.92 -16.64
N GLU A 54 4.18 6.68 -15.88
CA GLU A 54 3.57 7.65 -14.96
C GLU A 54 4.44 8.01 -13.75
N ASP A 55 5.51 7.25 -13.48
CA ASP A 55 6.46 7.58 -12.41
C ASP A 55 7.11 8.92 -12.67
N VAL A 56 7.39 9.25 -13.93
CA VAL A 56 7.98 10.55 -14.34
C VAL A 56 7.10 11.72 -13.88
N GLU A 57 5.80 11.67 -14.17
CA GLU A 57 4.86 12.73 -13.78
C GLU A 57 4.65 12.80 -12.27
N THR A 58 4.62 11.65 -11.60
CA THR A 58 4.53 11.61 -10.13
C THR A 58 5.74 12.28 -9.47
N ILE A 59 6.94 12.04 -10.00
CA ILE A 59 8.18 12.65 -9.52
C ILE A 59 8.16 14.16 -9.76
N LYS A 60 7.83 14.61 -10.98
CA LYS A 60 7.75 16.04 -11.31
C LYS A 60 6.79 16.78 -10.37
N LYS A 61 5.56 16.24 -10.19
CA LYS A 61 4.57 16.81 -9.27
C LYS A 61 5.08 16.86 -7.83
N ALA A 62 5.82 15.85 -7.38
CA ALA A 62 6.39 15.85 -6.03
C ALA A 62 7.46 16.93 -5.87
N VAL A 63 8.36 17.10 -6.83
CA VAL A 63 9.40 18.15 -6.84
C VAL A 63 8.76 19.54 -6.83
N GLU A 64 7.78 19.79 -7.70
CA GLU A 64 7.07 21.07 -7.79
C GLU A 64 6.37 21.43 -6.47
N ARG A 65 5.67 20.47 -5.88
CA ARG A 65 4.97 20.66 -4.59
C ARG A 65 5.93 20.94 -3.44
N MET A 66 7.04 20.20 -3.38
CA MET A 66 8.10 20.46 -2.38
C MET A 66 8.70 21.85 -2.55
N ASN A 67 9.00 22.26 -3.78
CA ASN A 67 9.50 23.61 -4.06
C ASN A 67 8.47 24.68 -3.68
N SER A 68 7.21 24.53 -4.07
CA SER A 68 6.13 25.48 -3.77
C SER A 68 5.89 25.65 -2.26
N ALA A 69 5.99 24.55 -1.49
CA ALA A 69 5.72 24.57 -0.06
C ALA A 69 6.92 25.02 0.77
N PHE A 70 8.15 24.72 0.35
CA PHE A 70 9.34 24.87 1.19
C PHE A 70 10.52 25.62 0.52
N GLY A 71 10.39 26.03 -0.75
CA GLY A 71 11.47 26.70 -1.47
C GLY A 71 12.70 25.83 -1.72
N THR A 72 12.52 24.51 -1.91
CA THR A 72 13.62 23.54 -2.01
C THR A 72 14.39 23.60 -3.32
N GLY A 73 13.95 24.43 -4.28
CA GLY A 73 14.43 24.38 -5.66
C GLY A 73 13.91 23.14 -6.40
N THR A 74 14.29 23.05 -7.67
CA THR A 74 13.86 21.97 -8.58
C THR A 74 15.02 21.19 -9.21
N GLY A 75 16.26 21.53 -8.85
CA GLY A 75 17.47 20.92 -9.41
C GLY A 75 17.81 19.59 -8.75
N TYR A 76 17.30 18.49 -9.31
CA TYR A 76 17.55 17.13 -8.82
C TYR A 76 17.71 16.14 -9.96
N LEU A 77 18.66 15.20 -9.80
CA LEU A 77 18.67 13.94 -10.56
C LEU A 77 17.98 12.87 -9.74
N ILE A 78 16.84 12.36 -10.24
CA ILE A 78 16.02 11.35 -9.57
C ILE A 78 15.99 10.08 -10.41
N GLU A 79 16.47 8.99 -9.84
CA GLU A 79 16.55 7.67 -10.47
C GLU A 79 15.70 6.66 -9.72
N VAL A 80 14.71 6.08 -10.40
CA VAL A 80 13.94 4.92 -9.89
C VAL A 80 14.66 3.64 -10.29
N ARG A 81 15.22 2.93 -9.32
CA ARG A 81 15.96 1.68 -9.53
C ARG A 81 15.08 0.45 -9.39
N LYS A 82 14.04 0.56 -8.56
CA LYS A 82 13.02 -0.46 -8.37
C LYS A 82 11.67 0.22 -8.25
N ALA A 83 10.67 -0.32 -8.94
CA ALA A 83 9.32 0.23 -8.98
C ALA A 83 8.26 -0.76 -8.48
N ILE A 84 7.16 -0.21 -7.96
CA ILE A 84 5.91 -0.94 -7.72
C ILE A 84 5.06 -0.78 -8.99
N PRO A 85 4.45 -1.86 -9.53
CA PRO A 85 3.54 -1.72 -10.66
C PRO A 85 2.42 -0.72 -10.39
N ARG A 86 2.09 0.09 -11.41
CA ARG A 86 1.07 1.13 -11.29
C ARG A 86 -0.35 0.56 -11.32
N HIS A 87 -1.25 1.19 -10.56
CA HIS A 87 -2.70 0.92 -10.54
C HIS A 87 -3.08 -0.55 -10.31
N VAL A 88 -2.22 -1.29 -9.59
CA VAL A 88 -2.51 -2.68 -9.20
C VAL A 88 -2.95 -2.82 -7.73
N GLY A 89 -3.15 -1.71 -7.01
CA GLY A 89 -3.60 -1.76 -5.61
C GLY A 89 -2.46 -1.88 -4.56
N LEU A 90 -1.19 -1.74 -4.95
CA LEU A 90 -0.03 -1.88 -4.06
C LEU A 90 0.56 -0.56 -3.52
N GLY A 91 -0.13 0.56 -3.75
CA GLY A 91 0.20 1.87 -3.18
C GLY A 91 1.32 2.64 -3.89
N SER A 92 1.58 2.37 -5.16
CA SER A 92 2.69 2.93 -5.95
C SER A 92 2.79 4.45 -5.88
N THR A 93 1.73 5.19 -6.19
CA THR A 93 1.73 6.66 -6.22
C THR A 93 2.12 7.27 -4.87
N THR A 94 1.56 6.76 -3.76
CA THR A 94 1.86 7.26 -2.41
C THR A 94 3.31 6.96 -2.03
N GLN A 95 3.80 5.75 -2.27
CA GLN A 95 5.14 5.33 -1.91
C GLN A 95 6.19 6.14 -2.69
N LEU A 96 6.00 6.35 -4.01
CA LEU A 96 6.92 7.13 -4.82
C LEU A 96 6.92 8.61 -4.42
N SER A 97 5.74 9.21 -4.25
CA SER A 97 5.63 10.62 -3.85
C SER A 97 6.34 10.87 -2.51
N LEU A 98 6.08 10.01 -1.50
CA LEU A 98 6.70 10.13 -0.19
C LEU A 98 8.21 9.87 -0.24
N ALA A 99 8.69 8.94 -1.07
CA ALA A 99 10.12 8.69 -1.26
C ALA A 99 10.84 9.93 -1.79
N VAL A 100 10.32 10.53 -2.86
CA VAL A 100 10.88 11.75 -3.46
C VAL A 100 10.83 12.91 -2.47
N GLY A 101 9.67 13.16 -1.84
CA GLY A 101 9.52 14.24 -0.86
C GLY A 101 10.43 14.08 0.36
N THR A 102 10.56 12.86 0.88
CA THR A 102 11.48 12.56 2.01
C THR A 102 12.94 12.82 1.63
N ALA A 103 13.37 12.38 0.44
CA ALA A 103 14.73 12.62 -0.02
C ALA A 103 15.01 14.12 -0.16
N ILE A 104 14.11 14.89 -0.79
CA ILE A 104 14.23 16.34 -0.95
C ILE A 104 14.25 17.03 0.43
N ALA A 105 13.37 16.65 1.35
CA ALA A 105 13.35 17.20 2.70
C ALA A 105 14.69 16.98 3.41
N ARG A 106 15.25 15.77 3.33
CA ARG A 106 16.56 15.43 3.93
C ARG A 106 17.71 16.21 3.30
N LEU A 107 17.74 16.34 1.95
CA LEU A 107 18.76 17.10 1.23
C LEU A 107 18.75 18.59 1.58
N ASN A 108 17.58 19.12 1.93
CA ASN A 108 17.41 20.53 2.34
C ASN A 108 17.36 20.74 3.85
N ASN A 109 17.70 19.73 4.66
CA ASN A 109 17.67 19.77 6.12
C ASN A 109 16.31 20.20 6.71
N LEU A 110 15.21 19.87 6.04
CA LEU A 110 13.86 20.17 6.51
C LEU A 110 13.43 19.14 7.57
N ASN A 111 12.92 19.62 8.69
CA ASN A 111 12.28 18.80 9.71
C ASN A 111 10.76 18.87 9.52
N VAL A 112 10.22 17.94 8.73
CA VAL A 112 8.81 17.89 8.36
C VAL A 112 8.23 16.56 8.82
N SER A 113 7.06 16.60 9.50
CA SER A 113 6.34 15.36 9.88
C SER A 113 5.84 14.63 8.63
N ILE A 114 5.59 13.32 8.78
CA ILE A 114 5.09 12.51 7.66
C ILE A 114 3.71 12.96 7.19
N GLU A 115 2.86 13.42 8.12
CA GLU A 115 1.53 13.95 7.83
C GLU A 115 1.64 15.24 7.01
N LYS A 116 2.50 16.18 7.43
CA LYS A 116 2.71 17.43 6.68
C LYS A 116 3.32 17.18 5.32
N LEU A 117 4.27 16.25 5.23
CA LEU A 117 4.85 15.84 3.95
C LEU A 117 3.78 15.25 3.02
N ALA A 118 2.95 14.34 3.53
CA ALA A 118 1.86 13.73 2.79
C ALA A 118 0.82 14.77 2.32
N GLU A 119 0.47 15.71 3.18
CA GLU A 119 -0.44 16.82 2.85
C GLU A 119 0.10 17.65 1.67
N VAL A 120 1.36 18.09 1.76
CA VAL A 120 2.04 18.86 0.70
C VAL A 120 2.06 18.06 -0.61
N LEU A 121 2.36 16.78 -0.54
CA LEU A 121 2.38 15.88 -1.69
C LEU A 121 0.97 15.47 -2.19
N GLY A 122 -0.10 15.94 -1.53
CA GLY A 122 -1.49 15.67 -1.87
C GLY A 122 -1.89 14.20 -1.65
N ARG A 123 -1.26 13.55 -0.68
CA ARG A 123 -1.58 12.15 -0.29
C ARG A 123 -2.48 12.13 0.94
N GLY A 124 -3.17 11.00 1.18
CA GLY A 124 -4.01 10.82 2.37
C GLY A 124 -5.43 11.36 2.27
N LYS A 125 -5.94 11.69 1.09
CA LYS A 125 -7.29 12.24 0.89
C LYS A 125 -8.41 11.27 1.28
N ASN A 126 -8.18 9.97 1.07
CA ASN A 126 -9.19 8.92 1.33
C ASN A 126 -8.69 7.89 2.36
N SER A 127 -7.37 7.75 2.54
CA SER A 127 -6.77 6.70 3.37
C SER A 127 -5.37 7.10 3.83
N GLY A 128 -5.08 6.88 5.10
CA GLY A 128 -3.74 7.02 5.70
C GLY A 128 -2.88 5.77 5.58
N ALA A 129 -3.46 4.61 5.18
CA ALA A 129 -2.74 3.33 5.20
C ALA A 129 -1.41 3.35 4.42
N GLY A 130 -1.36 4.02 3.26
CA GLY A 130 -0.13 4.16 2.48
C GLY A 130 0.91 5.05 3.15
N ILE A 131 0.47 6.09 3.85
CA ILE A 131 1.34 7.05 4.56
C ILE A 131 1.98 6.37 5.76
N TYR A 132 1.17 5.69 6.57
CA TYR A 132 1.64 5.07 7.80
C TYR A 132 2.40 3.77 7.55
N ALA A 133 2.07 3.03 6.47
CA ALA A 133 2.92 1.95 5.98
C ALA A 133 4.31 2.46 5.57
N PHE A 134 4.39 3.62 4.89
CA PHE A 134 5.66 4.26 4.57
C PHE A 134 6.43 4.69 5.82
N ALA A 135 5.75 5.28 6.79
CA ALA A 135 6.39 5.84 7.98
C ALA A 135 6.87 4.78 8.98
N TYR A 136 6.03 3.76 9.21
CA TYR A 136 6.22 2.84 10.34
C TYR A 136 6.34 1.37 9.91
N GLY A 137 5.79 0.98 8.77
CA GLY A 137 5.66 -0.44 8.40
C GLY A 137 4.51 -1.12 9.13
N GLY A 138 4.53 -2.46 9.20
CA GLY A 138 3.58 -3.27 9.96
C GLY A 138 2.13 -3.18 9.50
N PHE A 139 1.24 -3.51 10.42
CA PHE A 139 -0.20 -3.30 10.30
C PHE A 139 -0.55 -1.90 10.78
N VAL A 140 -1.36 -1.18 10.02
CA VAL A 140 -1.80 0.18 10.33
C VAL A 140 -3.32 0.30 10.22
N LEU A 141 -3.90 1.09 11.13
CA LEU A 141 -5.30 1.48 11.13
C LEU A 141 -5.38 3.00 11.30
N ASP A 142 -6.03 3.68 10.36
CA ASP A 142 -6.32 5.11 10.48
C ASP A 142 -7.77 5.40 10.82
N GLY A 143 -8.01 6.56 11.41
CA GLY A 143 -9.31 7.00 11.94
C GLY A 143 -10.18 7.77 10.94
N GLY A 144 -9.93 7.64 9.65
CA GLY A 144 -10.72 8.32 8.63
C GLY A 144 -10.48 9.83 8.51
N VAL A 145 -10.92 10.39 7.41
CA VAL A 145 -10.71 11.77 7.01
C VAL A 145 -11.83 12.66 7.55
N LYS A 146 -11.47 13.72 8.27
CA LYS A 146 -12.34 14.86 8.55
C LYS A 146 -11.76 16.11 7.86
N GLU A 147 -10.55 16.46 8.24
CA GLU A 147 -9.74 17.54 7.69
C GLU A 147 -8.29 17.06 7.60
N GLY A 148 -7.60 17.36 6.50
CA GLY A 148 -6.20 16.99 6.31
C GLY A 148 -5.96 15.49 6.23
N ILE A 149 -4.89 15.02 6.89
CA ILE A 149 -4.49 13.62 6.91
C ILE A 149 -5.26 12.86 7.99
N PRO A 150 -5.81 11.67 7.69
CA PRO A 150 -6.48 10.86 8.71
C PRO A 150 -5.50 10.49 9.83
N PRO A 151 -5.89 10.57 11.12
CA PRO A 151 -5.01 10.26 12.23
C PRO A 151 -4.69 8.76 12.28
N LEU A 152 -3.45 8.41 12.62
CA LEU A 152 -3.09 7.05 12.96
C LEU A 152 -3.78 6.65 14.28
N ILE A 153 -4.54 5.57 14.27
CA ILE A 153 -5.21 5.03 15.46
C ILE A 153 -4.40 3.90 16.07
N LEU A 154 -3.89 3.00 15.19
CA LEU A 154 -3.11 1.86 15.63
C LEU A 154 -1.99 1.55 14.64
N HIS A 155 -0.82 1.25 15.18
CA HIS A 155 0.30 0.64 14.49
C HIS A 155 0.73 -0.59 15.28
N GLU A 156 0.87 -1.74 14.62
CA GLU A 156 1.28 -3.00 15.21
C GLU A 156 2.24 -3.75 14.29
N GLU A 157 3.16 -4.49 14.90
CA GLU A 157 3.94 -5.45 14.14
C GLU A 157 3.05 -6.55 13.58
N PHE A 158 3.21 -6.84 12.29
CA PHE A 158 2.55 -7.98 11.67
C PHE A 158 3.40 -9.23 11.88
N PRO A 159 2.83 -10.37 12.30
CA PRO A 159 3.60 -11.56 12.63
C PRO A 159 4.51 -12.01 11.48
N GLY A 160 5.80 -12.20 11.74
CA GLY A 160 6.80 -12.51 10.71
C GLY A 160 6.67 -13.91 10.10
N GLU A 161 5.95 -14.82 10.77
CA GLU A 161 5.58 -16.15 10.28
C GLU A 161 4.38 -16.12 9.33
N TRP A 162 3.58 -15.04 9.31
CA TRP A 162 2.50 -14.83 8.37
C TRP A 162 3.03 -14.18 7.10
N ALA A 163 2.36 -14.44 5.98
CA ALA A 163 2.66 -13.83 4.70
C ALA A 163 1.39 -13.73 3.86
N PHE A 164 1.50 -13.09 2.72
CA PHE A 164 0.43 -13.03 1.74
C PHE A 164 0.86 -13.73 0.45
N LEU A 165 0.00 -14.59 -0.06
CA LEU A 165 0.07 -15.07 -1.42
C LEU A 165 -0.56 -13.98 -2.31
N LEU A 166 0.27 -13.15 -2.94
CA LEU A 166 -0.18 -12.06 -3.80
C LEU A 166 -0.36 -12.57 -5.22
N VAL A 167 -1.48 -12.19 -5.82
CA VAL A 167 -1.79 -12.52 -7.23
C VAL A 167 -2.11 -11.22 -7.96
N ILE A 168 -1.33 -10.92 -8.99
CA ILE A 168 -1.48 -9.73 -9.82
C ILE A 168 -1.84 -10.22 -11.23
N PRO A 169 -3.13 -10.33 -11.57
CA PRO A 169 -3.55 -10.78 -12.89
C PRO A 169 -3.26 -9.73 -13.96
N GLU A 170 -3.01 -10.19 -15.19
CA GLU A 170 -2.83 -9.36 -16.39
C GLU A 170 -4.18 -8.92 -16.95
N VAL A 171 -4.89 -8.09 -16.20
CA VAL A 171 -6.19 -7.53 -16.57
C VAL A 171 -6.14 -6.01 -16.56
N LYS A 172 -7.25 -5.35 -16.90
CA LYS A 172 -7.33 -3.89 -16.83
C LYS A 172 -6.89 -3.40 -15.42
N PRO A 173 -5.98 -2.41 -15.33
CA PRO A 173 -5.61 -1.80 -14.06
C PRO A 173 -6.82 -1.33 -13.24
N GLY A 174 -6.63 -1.13 -11.94
CA GLY A 174 -7.61 -0.46 -11.09
C GLY A 174 -7.77 1.02 -11.47
N LEU A 175 -8.72 1.68 -10.83
CA LEU A 175 -8.99 3.10 -11.06
C LEU A 175 -7.75 3.96 -10.72
N ASP A 176 -7.50 4.97 -11.53
CA ASP A 176 -6.56 6.02 -11.21
C ASP A 176 -7.19 7.09 -10.30
N GLU A 177 -6.44 8.12 -9.90
CA GLU A 177 -6.93 9.16 -8.97
C GLU A 177 -8.05 10.03 -9.57
N GLU A 178 -8.08 10.24 -10.87
CA GLU A 178 -9.10 11.05 -11.54
C GLU A 178 -10.40 10.25 -11.69
N GLU A 179 -10.30 8.95 -12.00
CA GLU A 179 -11.42 8.02 -12.07
C GLU A 179 -12.03 7.75 -10.68
N GLU A 180 -11.18 7.63 -9.63
CA GLU A 180 -11.59 7.38 -8.24
C GLU A 180 -12.29 8.61 -7.61
N LYS A 181 -11.86 9.82 -7.93
CA LYS A 181 -12.28 11.07 -7.30
C LYS A 181 -13.78 11.30 -7.29
N PRO A 182 -14.55 11.16 -8.41
CA PRO A 182 -16.00 11.36 -8.39
C PRO A 182 -16.71 10.33 -7.48
N ILE A 183 -16.23 9.09 -7.43
CA ILE A 183 -16.78 8.06 -6.55
C ILE A 183 -16.56 8.44 -5.09
N MET A 184 -15.30 8.73 -4.73
CA MET A 184 -14.91 9.00 -3.34
C MET A 184 -15.49 10.33 -2.81
N SER A 185 -15.85 11.27 -3.68
CA SER A 185 -16.51 12.51 -3.27
C SER A 185 -18.04 12.39 -3.17
N GLY A 186 -18.63 11.32 -3.72
CA GLY A 186 -20.05 11.03 -3.63
C GLY A 186 -20.49 10.52 -2.24
N ASN A 187 -21.79 10.51 -2.01
CA ASN A 187 -22.38 9.86 -0.83
C ASN A 187 -22.76 8.43 -1.21
N PHE A 188 -22.15 7.47 -0.57
CA PHE A 188 -22.41 6.04 -0.80
C PHE A 188 -22.16 5.23 0.47
N GLY A 189 -22.52 3.95 0.42
CA GLY A 189 -22.34 3.01 1.51
C GLY A 189 -23.54 2.95 2.46
N ASP A 190 -23.46 2.03 3.41
CA ASP A 190 -24.47 1.75 4.42
C ASP A 190 -23.83 1.80 5.81
N VAL A 191 -24.42 2.60 6.70
CA VAL A 191 -23.94 2.78 8.07
C VAL A 191 -23.96 1.47 8.87
N ASN A 192 -24.91 0.57 8.60
CA ASN A 192 -24.97 -0.73 9.29
C ASN A 192 -23.80 -1.61 8.85
N VAL A 193 -23.42 -1.56 7.56
CA VAL A 193 -22.23 -2.26 7.05
C VAL A 193 -20.98 -1.67 7.69
N ALA A 194 -20.87 -0.34 7.79
CA ALA A 194 -19.75 0.32 8.46
C ALA A 194 -19.65 -0.06 9.95
N MET A 195 -20.78 -0.14 10.65
CA MET A 195 -20.84 -0.61 12.05
C MET A 195 -20.39 -2.07 12.18
N GLU A 196 -20.80 -2.95 11.27
CA GLU A 196 -20.37 -4.36 11.28
C GLU A 196 -18.86 -4.49 10.99
N ILE A 197 -18.33 -3.73 10.03
CA ILE A 197 -16.89 -3.68 9.77
C ILE A 197 -16.14 -3.24 11.03
N SER A 198 -16.56 -2.16 11.67
CA SER A 198 -15.95 -1.62 12.88
C SER A 198 -15.98 -2.63 14.04
N HIS A 199 -17.10 -3.31 14.24
CA HIS A 199 -17.25 -4.36 15.23
C HIS A 199 -16.29 -5.53 14.99
N ARG A 200 -16.19 -6.00 13.74
CA ARG A 200 -15.27 -7.08 13.35
C ARG A 200 -13.81 -6.69 13.49
N ILE A 201 -13.47 -5.44 13.21
CA ILE A 201 -12.10 -4.93 13.44
C ILE A 201 -11.79 -4.97 14.92
N LEU A 202 -12.62 -4.34 15.76
CA LEU A 202 -12.32 -4.11 17.17
C LEU A 202 -12.36 -5.38 18.00
N LEU A 203 -13.36 -6.25 17.80
CA LEU A 203 -13.57 -7.44 18.62
C LEU A 203 -13.18 -8.77 17.94
N GLY A 204 -12.72 -8.72 16.69
CA GLY A 204 -12.29 -9.88 15.93
C GLY A 204 -10.87 -9.78 15.41
N LEU A 205 -10.65 -8.91 14.43
CA LEU A 205 -9.39 -8.83 13.70
C LEU A 205 -8.21 -8.41 14.60
N LEU A 206 -8.38 -7.33 15.39
CA LEU A 206 -7.32 -6.82 16.26
C LEU A 206 -6.95 -7.76 17.40
N PRO A 207 -7.91 -8.38 18.14
CA PRO A 207 -7.58 -9.43 19.09
C PRO A 207 -6.84 -10.60 18.46
N ALA A 208 -7.30 -11.08 17.30
CA ALA A 208 -6.66 -12.20 16.59
C ALA A 208 -5.22 -11.84 16.15
N LEU A 209 -4.95 -10.58 15.76
CA LEU A 209 -3.59 -10.11 15.47
C LEU A 209 -2.71 -10.16 16.72
N LYS A 210 -3.21 -9.66 17.86
CA LYS A 210 -2.48 -9.65 19.14
C LYS A 210 -2.19 -11.04 19.66
N GLU A 211 -3.15 -11.95 19.50
CA GLU A 211 -3.06 -13.37 19.93
C GLU A 211 -2.26 -14.21 18.91
N ARG A 212 -1.85 -13.64 17.77
CA ARG A 212 -1.19 -14.34 16.66
C ARG A 212 -2.02 -15.53 16.16
N ASN A 213 -3.33 -15.42 16.17
CA ASN A 213 -4.26 -16.42 15.67
C ASN A 213 -4.53 -16.17 14.18
N VAL A 214 -3.73 -16.78 13.29
CA VAL A 214 -3.83 -16.58 11.83
C VAL A 214 -5.20 -16.97 11.28
N ARG A 215 -5.84 -18.02 11.85
CA ARG A 215 -7.15 -18.49 11.39
C ARG A 215 -8.24 -17.49 11.70
N ALA A 216 -8.35 -17.05 12.94
CA ALA A 216 -9.35 -16.06 13.35
C ALA A 216 -9.10 -14.71 12.62
N PHE A 217 -7.85 -14.27 12.47
CA PHE A 217 -7.52 -13.07 11.72
C PHE A 217 -8.00 -13.18 10.27
N GLY A 218 -7.73 -14.30 9.59
CA GLY A 218 -8.11 -14.53 8.20
C GLY A 218 -9.62 -14.61 7.99
N GLU A 219 -10.36 -15.24 8.91
CA GLU A 219 -11.82 -15.30 8.90
C GLU A 219 -12.43 -13.89 8.98
N HIS A 220 -11.97 -13.07 9.94
CA HIS A 220 -12.43 -11.69 10.08
C HIS A 220 -12.01 -10.83 8.89
N LEU A 221 -10.78 -11.00 8.38
CA LEU A 221 -10.30 -10.31 7.19
C LEU A 221 -11.20 -10.58 5.97
N SER A 222 -11.52 -11.84 5.68
CA SER A 222 -12.41 -12.20 4.57
C SER A 222 -13.81 -11.63 4.74
N ALA A 223 -14.35 -11.66 5.95
CA ALA A 223 -15.66 -11.07 6.23
C ALA A 223 -15.65 -9.55 6.03
N ILE A 224 -14.63 -8.85 6.52
CA ILE A 224 -14.44 -7.41 6.32
C ILE A 224 -14.33 -7.10 4.83
N GLN A 225 -13.56 -7.87 4.06
CA GLN A 225 -13.38 -7.66 2.63
C GLN A 225 -14.69 -7.75 1.83
N ARG A 226 -15.57 -8.70 2.17
CA ARG A 226 -16.91 -8.79 1.57
C ARG A 226 -17.79 -7.60 1.92
N LEU A 227 -17.77 -7.16 3.18
CA LEU A 227 -18.52 -5.98 3.63
C LEU A 227 -18.02 -4.71 2.94
N VAL A 228 -16.70 -4.53 2.83
CA VAL A 228 -16.11 -3.42 2.06
C VAL A 228 -16.55 -3.52 0.59
N GLY A 229 -16.50 -4.71 0.00
CA GLY A 229 -16.98 -4.93 -1.37
C GLY A 229 -18.42 -4.48 -1.59
N ARG A 230 -19.32 -4.68 -0.61
CA ARG A 230 -20.71 -4.20 -0.68
C ARG A 230 -20.81 -2.67 -0.76
N HIS A 231 -19.94 -1.92 -0.08
CA HIS A 231 -19.90 -0.46 -0.22
C HIS A 231 -19.57 -0.02 -1.64
N PHE A 232 -18.77 -0.81 -2.37
CA PHE A 232 -18.24 -0.46 -3.68
C PHE A 232 -18.88 -1.26 -4.83
N ALA A 233 -19.87 -2.11 -4.54
CA ALA A 233 -20.44 -3.05 -5.51
C ALA A 233 -21.01 -2.36 -6.76
N GLU A 234 -21.66 -1.20 -6.62
CA GLU A 234 -22.22 -0.43 -7.74
C GLU A 234 -21.15 0.16 -8.67
N PHE A 235 -19.90 0.32 -8.18
CA PHE A 235 -18.81 0.92 -8.95
C PHE A 235 -17.88 -0.11 -9.58
N GLN A 236 -17.85 -1.34 -9.04
CA GLN A 236 -16.95 -2.40 -9.53
C GLN A 236 -17.67 -3.64 -10.06
N GLY A 237 -19.01 -3.62 -10.06
CA GLY A 237 -19.83 -4.68 -10.65
C GLY A 237 -20.15 -5.86 -9.72
N GLY A 238 -19.77 -5.80 -8.43
CA GLY A 238 -19.98 -6.85 -7.45
C GLY A 238 -19.23 -6.61 -6.15
N GLU A 239 -19.27 -7.55 -5.21
CA GLU A 239 -18.47 -7.47 -3.97
C GLU A 239 -16.97 -7.40 -4.29
N PHE A 240 -16.55 -8.00 -5.43
CA PHE A 240 -15.21 -7.93 -5.99
C PHE A 240 -15.31 -7.67 -7.49
N ARG A 241 -14.20 -7.39 -8.13
CA ARG A 241 -14.12 -7.29 -9.59
C ARG A 241 -14.36 -8.66 -10.20
N GLU A 242 -15.16 -8.74 -11.26
CA GLU A 242 -15.48 -9.98 -11.97
C GLU A 242 -14.21 -10.71 -12.49
N ASP A 243 -13.23 -9.96 -12.97
CA ASP A 243 -12.00 -10.49 -13.54
C ASP A 243 -11.02 -11.09 -12.51
N VAL A 244 -11.33 -11.03 -11.20
CA VAL A 244 -10.55 -11.66 -10.13
C VAL A 244 -11.32 -12.69 -9.30
N GLU A 245 -12.62 -12.86 -9.52
CA GLU A 245 -13.48 -13.73 -8.70
C GLU A 245 -12.99 -15.18 -8.64
N LEU A 246 -12.60 -15.78 -9.77
CA LEU A 246 -12.06 -17.15 -9.81
C LEU A 246 -10.82 -17.32 -8.93
N ILE A 247 -9.95 -16.30 -8.91
CA ILE A 247 -8.75 -16.32 -8.08
C ILE A 247 -9.13 -16.19 -6.61
N LEU A 248 -10.06 -15.27 -6.28
CA LEU A 248 -10.54 -15.06 -4.91
C LEU A 248 -11.25 -16.29 -4.36
N ASP A 249 -12.04 -16.98 -5.17
CA ASP A 249 -12.69 -18.23 -4.79
C ASP A 249 -11.68 -19.32 -4.43
N TRP A 250 -10.62 -19.45 -5.22
CA TRP A 250 -9.53 -20.38 -4.92
C TRP A 250 -8.81 -19.98 -3.62
N LEU A 251 -8.42 -18.70 -3.49
CA LEU A 251 -7.75 -18.17 -2.31
C LEU A 251 -8.60 -18.36 -1.05
N GLY A 252 -9.91 -18.08 -1.12
CA GLY A 252 -10.83 -18.25 0.00
C GLY A 252 -10.96 -19.69 0.49
N LYS A 253 -10.75 -20.67 -0.39
CA LYS A 253 -10.79 -22.10 -0.05
C LYS A 253 -9.46 -22.67 0.47
N LYS A 254 -8.35 -22.05 0.08
CA LYS A 254 -6.99 -22.60 0.26
C LYS A 254 -6.14 -21.84 1.26
N THR A 255 -6.53 -20.63 1.65
CA THR A 255 -5.78 -19.76 2.55
C THR A 255 -6.58 -19.45 3.82
N TYR A 256 -5.98 -18.81 4.80
CA TYR A 256 -6.67 -18.45 6.06
C TYR A 256 -7.66 -17.31 5.88
N GLY A 257 -7.47 -16.47 4.87
CA GLY A 257 -8.36 -15.39 4.52
C GLY A 257 -7.93 -14.75 3.21
N ALA A 258 -8.88 -14.17 2.47
CA ALA A 258 -8.64 -13.61 1.15
C ALA A 258 -9.32 -12.25 0.97
N GLY A 259 -8.80 -11.46 0.04
CA GLY A 259 -9.37 -10.18 -0.31
C GLY A 259 -8.73 -9.53 -1.53
N GLN A 260 -9.32 -8.41 -1.95
CA GLN A 260 -8.85 -7.54 -3.02
C GLN A 260 -8.18 -6.30 -2.41
N SER A 261 -7.02 -5.91 -2.91
CA SER A 261 -6.33 -4.72 -2.44
C SER A 261 -6.82 -3.46 -3.16
N SER A 262 -7.61 -2.62 -2.45
CA SER A 262 -8.20 -1.40 -3.04
C SER A 262 -9.03 -1.73 -4.28
N TRP A 263 -8.92 -0.93 -5.35
CA TRP A 263 -9.56 -1.19 -6.64
C TRP A 263 -8.91 -2.34 -7.45
N GLY A 264 -8.00 -3.08 -6.85
CA GLY A 264 -7.30 -4.20 -7.50
C GLY A 264 -6.40 -3.75 -8.65
N PRO A 265 -6.11 -4.66 -9.58
CA PRO A 265 -6.54 -6.06 -9.65
C PRO A 265 -5.82 -7.01 -8.69
N THR A 266 -4.85 -6.54 -7.90
CA THR A 266 -4.18 -7.41 -6.93
C THR A 266 -5.17 -8.00 -5.94
N VAL A 267 -5.19 -9.32 -5.86
CA VAL A 267 -5.85 -10.08 -4.80
C VAL A 267 -4.83 -10.80 -3.95
N TYR A 268 -5.19 -11.15 -2.74
CA TYR A 268 -4.27 -11.78 -1.79
C TYR A 268 -4.95 -12.85 -0.95
N GLY A 269 -4.16 -13.85 -0.57
CA GLY A 269 -4.54 -14.83 0.45
C GLY A 269 -3.57 -14.79 1.62
N LEU A 270 -4.08 -14.75 2.85
CA LEU A 270 -3.28 -14.86 4.07
C LEU A 270 -2.82 -16.30 4.25
N ILE A 271 -1.52 -16.51 4.42
CA ILE A 271 -0.89 -17.82 4.57
C ILE A 271 0.16 -17.80 5.70
N LEU A 272 0.60 -18.95 6.15
CA LEU A 272 1.89 -19.06 6.81
C LEU A 272 2.99 -19.04 5.76
N LYS A 273 4.08 -18.35 6.04
CA LYS A 273 5.23 -18.21 5.12
C LYS A 273 5.73 -19.56 4.59
N ALA A 274 5.73 -20.59 5.46
CA ALA A 274 6.16 -21.93 5.10
C ALA A 274 5.28 -22.62 4.03
N GLU A 275 4.04 -22.19 3.86
CA GLU A 275 3.09 -22.77 2.91
C GLU A 275 3.24 -22.23 1.49
N PHE A 276 4.00 -21.13 1.30
CA PHE A 276 4.06 -20.40 0.04
C PHE A 276 4.43 -21.28 -1.16
N GLN A 277 5.47 -22.12 -1.04
CA GLN A 277 5.94 -22.92 -2.17
C GLN A 277 4.85 -23.89 -2.67
N ARG A 278 4.17 -24.56 -1.73
CA ARG A 278 3.07 -25.47 -2.06
C ARG A 278 1.88 -24.72 -2.66
N LEU A 279 1.41 -23.68 -1.98
CA LEU A 279 0.22 -22.94 -2.42
C LEU A 279 0.45 -22.18 -3.72
N SER A 280 1.63 -21.63 -3.94
CA SER A 280 1.95 -20.96 -5.20
C SER A 280 2.00 -21.94 -6.38
N ALA A 281 2.50 -23.18 -6.19
CA ALA A 281 2.47 -24.20 -7.22
C ALA A 281 1.02 -24.61 -7.55
N GLU A 282 0.21 -24.95 -6.53
CA GLU A 282 -1.21 -25.31 -6.71
C GLU A 282 -2.00 -24.18 -7.42
N LEU A 283 -1.73 -22.92 -7.04
CA LEU A 283 -2.37 -21.76 -7.65
C LEU A 283 -1.95 -21.58 -9.12
N ASN A 284 -0.67 -21.72 -9.42
CA ASN A 284 -0.19 -21.59 -10.80
C ASN A 284 -0.81 -22.65 -11.74
N ASP A 285 -1.00 -23.89 -11.25
CA ASP A 285 -1.72 -24.93 -11.99
C ASP A 285 -3.18 -24.52 -12.23
N HIS A 286 -3.86 -24.04 -11.18
CA HIS A 286 -5.24 -23.55 -11.30
C HIS A 286 -5.36 -22.37 -12.29
N LEU A 287 -4.47 -21.39 -12.23
CA LEU A 287 -4.45 -20.26 -13.16
C LEU A 287 -4.27 -20.74 -14.61
N LYS A 288 -3.36 -21.70 -14.83
CA LYS A 288 -3.10 -22.28 -16.13
C LYS A 288 -4.31 -23.06 -16.68
N GLU A 289 -4.99 -23.84 -15.86
CA GLU A 289 -6.20 -24.58 -16.22
C GLU A 289 -7.32 -23.66 -16.69
N HIS A 290 -7.41 -22.44 -16.12
CA HIS A 290 -8.42 -21.45 -16.48
C HIS A 290 -7.94 -20.40 -17.50
N GLY A 291 -6.71 -20.56 -18.03
CA GLY A 291 -6.16 -19.61 -19.01
C GLY A 291 -5.88 -18.22 -18.46
N ILE A 292 -5.74 -18.07 -17.13
CA ILE A 292 -5.50 -16.79 -16.46
C ILE A 292 -4.00 -16.53 -16.39
N ARG A 293 -3.55 -15.39 -16.93
CA ARG A 293 -2.18 -14.92 -16.77
C ARG A 293 -2.10 -14.01 -15.55
N ALA A 294 -1.23 -14.35 -14.62
CA ALA A 294 -1.01 -13.58 -13.42
C ALA A 294 0.43 -13.74 -12.90
N LYS A 295 0.91 -12.72 -12.20
CA LYS A 295 2.14 -12.82 -11.41
C LYS A 295 1.78 -13.24 -10.00
N VAL A 296 2.38 -14.33 -9.53
CA VAL A 296 2.23 -14.83 -8.15
C VAL A 296 3.49 -14.47 -7.36
N GLU A 297 3.32 -13.78 -6.24
CA GLU A 297 4.43 -13.29 -5.40
C GLU A 297 4.22 -13.64 -3.92
N LEU A 298 5.32 -13.85 -3.21
CA LEU A 298 5.33 -13.88 -1.75
C LEU A 298 5.32 -12.43 -1.20
N GLY A 299 4.25 -12.05 -0.52
CA GLY A 299 4.13 -10.81 0.21
C GLY A 299 4.62 -10.96 1.64
N LEU A 300 5.90 -10.69 1.90
CA LEU A 300 6.44 -10.70 3.26
C LEU A 300 6.09 -9.41 3.99
N PRO A 301 5.64 -9.46 5.25
CA PRO A 301 5.42 -8.26 6.05
C PRO A 301 6.73 -7.52 6.29
N ARG A 302 6.65 -6.19 6.27
CA ARG A 302 7.74 -5.29 6.60
C ARG A 302 7.34 -4.44 7.81
N ASN A 303 7.89 -4.76 8.97
CA ASN A 303 7.57 -4.09 10.24
C ASN A 303 8.36 -2.80 10.48
N THR A 304 9.07 -2.34 9.47
CA THR A 304 9.78 -1.06 9.48
C THR A 304 9.32 -0.20 8.32
N GLY A 305 9.26 1.10 8.53
CA GLY A 305 8.93 2.06 7.48
C GLY A 305 9.99 2.13 6.37
N ALA A 306 9.95 3.19 5.59
CA ALA A 306 10.91 3.44 4.54
C ALA A 306 12.32 3.64 5.11
N GLU A 307 13.28 2.97 4.51
CA GLU A 307 14.70 3.15 4.82
C GLU A 307 15.22 4.39 4.09
N VAL A 308 15.87 5.28 4.84
CA VAL A 308 16.51 6.49 4.32
C VAL A 308 18.01 6.39 4.53
N VAL A 309 18.78 6.29 3.46
CA VAL A 309 20.23 6.09 3.53
C VAL A 309 20.95 7.16 2.74
N SER A 310 22.01 7.72 3.30
CA SER A 310 22.93 8.54 2.48
C SER A 310 23.70 7.65 1.52
N GLU A 311 24.02 8.15 0.33
CA GLU A 311 24.74 7.37 -0.68
C GLU A 311 26.08 6.82 -0.16
N ASN A 312 26.81 7.62 0.63
CA ASN A 312 28.09 7.20 1.22
C ASN A 312 27.90 6.04 2.21
N ALA A 313 26.91 6.13 3.11
CA ALA A 313 26.61 5.05 4.04
C ALA A 313 26.13 3.77 3.33
N PHE A 314 25.47 3.91 2.19
CA PHE A 314 25.09 2.78 1.34
C PHE A 314 26.30 2.09 0.73
N LEU A 315 27.24 2.84 0.16
CA LEU A 315 28.47 2.31 -0.41
C LEU A 315 29.33 1.61 0.64
N GLU A 316 29.45 2.19 1.84
CA GLU A 316 30.19 1.56 2.95
C GLU A 316 29.55 0.22 3.38
N ARG A 317 28.23 0.13 3.45
CA ARG A 317 27.53 -1.13 3.74
C ARG A 317 27.75 -2.17 2.64
N LEU A 318 27.71 -1.76 1.38
CA LEU A 318 27.95 -2.64 0.23
C LEU A 318 29.38 -3.19 0.25
N ILE A 319 30.37 -2.34 0.50
CA ILE A 319 31.79 -2.76 0.59
C ILE A 319 31.97 -3.77 1.73
N ARG A 320 31.37 -3.54 2.89
CA ARG A 320 31.45 -4.48 4.03
C ARG A 320 30.77 -5.81 3.74
N SER A 321 29.67 -5.84 2.97
CA SER A 321 28.97 -7.08 2.63
C SER A 321 29.71 -7.92 1.58
N VAL A 322 30.55 -7.30 0.73
CA VAL A 322 31.33 -7.98 -0.32
C VAL A 322 32.74 -8.34 0.18
N GLY A 323 33.28 -7.60 1.16
CA GLY A 323 34.64 -7.80 1.70
C GLY A 323 34.74 -8.75 2.90
N GLY A 324 33.63 -9.37 3.31
CA GLY A 324 33.50 -10.27 4.46
C GLY A 324 33.32 -11.75 4.07
N SER A 325 34.01 -12.21 3.01
CA SER A 325 34.07 -13.61 2.60
C SER A 325 35.51 -14.12 2.73
#